data_14bd042be6565c381860d5dd6b0e7a74
#
_entry.id   14bd042be6565c381860d5dd6b0e7a74
#
_cell.length_a   1.000
_cell.length_b   1.000
_cell.length_c   1.000
_cell.angle_alpha   90.00
_cell.angle_beta   90.00
_cell.angle_gamma   90.00
#
_symmetry.space_group_name_H-M   'P 1'
#
loop_
_entity.id
_entity.type
_entity.pdbx_description
1 polymer ?
#
loop_
_entity_poly.entity_id
_entity_poly.type
_entity_poly.pdbx_seq_one_letter_code
_entity_poly.pdbx_strand_id
1 'polypeptide(L)'
;MDAQMASWKSTGTYVDEVPPPGANIVSGMWILRVKQPPGSPPVFKARYVARGFSHLQGVDFFQTFSPTPKMTTLRVLLHVAPQRDYELHSLDFSTAFLQGSLHKKIWLRRPPGFTGTMLAALGFAPSTADPSLFLRTDTLLPPFYILVYVDDLVFATADTAGLAHVKSELQKRHTCTNLGELRSNLGLQITRDRARCTITLTQSHMVQQVLQRFDFTYSSPQATPLSTRHSLSALPSDESVEPSGPYPELIGCLITSGLGLVLGGWSPVVLTGHADASWVDDLATQPSSQGYTFSLGSGSISWRSTRSSSILRSSCEAEIYAGAMAAQELRWLTYLLTDLGEPPRSSPVLYIDNKAMLALCREHRL
;
A
#
# COMPACT_ATOMS: atom_id res chain seq x y z
N MET A 1 -3.28 -2.49 -29.83
CA MET A 1 -3.44 -3.95 -29.79
C MET A 1 -2.19 -4.62 -30.32
N ASP A 2 -1.78 -4.32 -31.55
CA ASP A 2 -0.62 -4.95 -32.21
C ASP A 2 0.68 -4.83 -31.41
N ALA A 3 0.94 -3.67 -30.80
CA ALA A 3 2.11 -3.46 -29.93
C ALA A 3 2.15 -4.43 -28.72
N GLN A 4 1.00 -4.77 -28.15
CA GLN A 4 0.95 -5.73 -27.05
C GLN A 4 1.15 -7.18 -27.56
N MET A 5 0.57 -7.52 -28.68
CA MET A 5 0.77 -8.84 -29.29
C MET A 5 2.21 -9.03 -29.74
N ALA A 6 2.84 -8.00 -30.28
CA ALA A 6 4.27 -8.01 -30.62
C ALA A 6 5.15 -8.19 -29.38
N SER A 7 4.85 -7.49 -28.27
CA SER A 7 5.51 -7.66 -26.98
C SER A 7 5.37 -9.09 -26.44
N TRP A 8 4.18 -9.67 -26.52
CA TRP A 8 3.96 -11.04 -26.08
C TRP A 8 4.71 -12.06 -26.91
N LYS A 9 4.84 -11.80 -28.22
CA LYS A 9 5.59 -12.65 -29.13
C LYS A 9 7.09 -12.57 -28.88
N SER A 10 7.62 -11.36 -28.63
CA SER A 10 9.03 -11.15 -28.32
C SER A 10 9.46 -11.71 -26.96
N THR A 11 8.55 -11.78 -25.98
CA THR A 11 8.79 -12.33 -24.65
C THR A 11 8.51 -13.84 -24.56
N GLY A 12 8.06 -14.48 -25.65
CA GLY A 12 7.70 -15.90 -25.62
C GLY A 12 6.52 -16.22 -24.68
N THR A 13 5.65 -15.23 -24.44
CA THR A 13 4.56 -15.31 -23.46
C THR A 13 3.53 -16.39 -23.84
N TYR A 14 3.39 -16.73 -25.10
CA TYR A 14 2.48 -17.80 -25.56
C TYR A 14 3.09 -18.59 -26.72
N VAL A 15 2.61 -19.80 -26.84
CA VAL A 15 2.83 -20.67 -28.00
C VAL A 15 1.46 -21.01 -28.60
N ASP A 16 1.34 -20.89 -29.91
CA ASP A 16 0.11 -21.28 -30.59
C ASP A 16 0.04 -22.81 -30.65
N GLU A 17 -0.83 -23.41 -29.85
CA GLU A 17 -1.06 -24.84 -29.81
C GLU A 17 -2.56 -25.13 -29.78
N VAL A 18 -2.92 -26.31 -30.31
CA VAL A 18 -4.29 -26.82 -30.23
C VAL A 18 -4.51 -27.41 -28.83
N PRO A 19 -5.51 -26.95 -28.09
CA PRO A 19 -5.80 -27.47 -26.75
C PRO A 19 -6.24 -28.96 -26.85
N PRO A 20 -5.82 -29.82 -25.90
CA PRO A 20 -6.29 -31.21 -25.88
C PRO A 20 -7.79 -31.28 -25.59
N PRO A 21 -8.47 -32.36 -25.98
CA PRO A 21 -9.88 -32.54 -25.64
C PRO A 21 -10.13 -32.45 -24.15
N GLY A 22 -11.14 -31.66 -23.75
CA GLY A 22 -11.48 -31.44 -22.34
C GLY A 22 -10.67 -30.37 -21.60
N ALA A 23 -9.73 -29.71 -22.26
CA ALA A 23 -9.01 -28.57 -21.65
C ALA A 23 -9.96 -27.41 -21.38
N ASN A 24 -9.82 -26.80 -20.18
CA ASN A 24 -10.52 -25.55 -19.90
C ASN A 24 -9.88 -24.40 -20.69
N ILE A 25 -10.65 -23.76 -21.55
CA ILE A 25 -10.19 -22.63 -22.36
C ILE A 25 -10.68 -21.34 -21.69
N VAL A 26 -9.78 -20.69 -20.98
CA VAL A 26 -10.07 -19.44 -20.28
C VAL A 26 -10.31 -18.29 -21.27
N SER A 27 -11.41 -17.58 -21.18
CA SER A 27 -11.76 -16.46 -22.06
C SER A 27 -10.99 -15.19 -21.73
N GLY A 28 -10.78 -14.29 -22.67
CA GLY A 28 -10.12 -13.01 -22.45
C GLY A 28 -10.89 -11.82 -23.02
N MET A 29 -10.45 -10.63 -22.63
CA MET A 29 -11.01 -9.38 -23.12
C MET A 29 -9.95 -8.31 -23.27
N TRP A 30 -10.18 -7.38 -24.18
CA TRP A 30 -9.38 -6.17 -24.28
C TRP A 30 -9.88 -5.12 -23.33
N ILE A 31 -8.98 -4.54 -22.52
CA ILE A 31 -9.21 -3.32 -21.75
C ILE A 31 -8.48 -2.21 -22.47
N LEU A 32 -9.24 -1.21 -22.92
CA LEU A 32 -8.72 -0.04 -23.60
C LEU A 32 -8.74 1.15 -22.64
N ARG A 33 -7.60 1.83 -22.49
CA ARG A 33 -7.49 3.07 -21.69
C ARG A 33 -6.76 4.14 -22.48
N VAL A 34 -7.21 5.37 -22.32
CA VAL A 34 -6.50 6.56 -22.78
C VAL A 34 -5.80 7.16 -21.58
N LYS A 35 -4.49 7.32 -21.66
CA LYS A 35 -3.71 8.10 -20.70
C LYS A 35 -3.45 9.46 -21.32
N GLN A 36 -3.76 10.52 -20.58
CA GLN A 36 -3.50 11.90 -20.98
C GLN A 36 -2.41 12.49 -20.05
N PRO A 37 -1.12 12.34 -20.37
CA PRO A 37 -0.09 12.98 -19.57
C PRO A 37 -0.19 14.52 -19.75
N PRO A 38 0.02 15.31 -18.70
CA PRO A 38 0.02 16.76 -18.81
C PRO A 38 1.01 17.24 -19.87
N GLY A 39 0.56 18.10 -20.80
CA GLY A 39 1.41 18.66 -21.87
C GLY A 39 1.83 17.69 -22.97
N SER A 40 1.29 16.49 -23.02
CA SER A 40 1.62 15.48 -24.03
C SER A 40 0.36 14.98 -24.75
N PRO A 41 0.49 14.47 -25.98
CA PRO A 41 -0.66 13.87 -26.68
C PRO A 41 -1.18 12.63 -25.95
N PRO A 42 -2.47 12.28 -26.12
CA PRO A 42 -3.07 11.12 -25.49
C PRO A 42 -2.39 9.83 -25.94
N VAL A 43 -2.08 8.97 -24.95
CA VAL A 43 -1.49 7.65 -25.18
C VAL A 43 -2.57 6.59 -25.03
N PHE A 44 -2.87 5.87 -26.12
CA PHE A 44 -3.81 4.76 -26.11
C PHE A 44 -3.14 3.50 -25.61
N LYS A 45 -3.59 2.97 -24.47
CA LYS A 45 -3.15 1.68 -23.92
C LYS A 45 -4.22 0.62 -24.13
N ALA A 46 -3.86 -0.47 -24.76
CA ALA A 46 -4.67 -1.68 -24.86
C ALA A 46 -4.04 -2.78 -23.99
N ARG A 47 -4.83 -3.45 -23.16
CA ARG A 47 -4.40 -4.62 -22.40
C ARG A 47 -5.36 -5.76 -22.66
N TYR A 48 -4.84 -6.89 -23.13
CA TYR A 48 -5.62 -8.11 -23.16
C TYR A 48 -5.53 -8.81 -21.81
N VAL A 49 -6.67 -9.16 -21.23
CA VAL A 49 -6.74 -9.77 -19.91
C VAL A 49 -7.60 -11.03 -19.93
N ALA A 50 -7.21 -12.03 -19.16
CA ALA A 50 -8.03 -13.21 -18.92
C ALA A 50 -9.23 -12.84 -18.04
N ARG A 51 -10.39 -13.45 -18.30
CA ARG A 51 -11.58 -13.28 -17.45
C ARG A 51 -11.51 -14.25 -16.28
N GLY A 52 -11.24 -13.74 -15.07
CA GLY A 52 -11.00 -14.54 -13.87
C GLY A 52 -12.09 -15.55 -13.55
N PHE A 53 -13.35 -15.24 -13.85
CA PHE A 53 -14.48 -16.14 -13.60
C PHE A 53 -14.49 -17.40 -14.49
N SER A 54 -13.69 -17.45 -15.54
CA SER A 54 -13.57 -18.64 -16.41
C SER A 54 -12.42 -19.56 -16.00
N HIS A 55 -11.70 -19.25 -14.91
CA HIS A 55 -10.67 -20.11 -14.33
C HIS A 55 -11.29 -21.12 -13.35
N LEU A 56 -10.83 -22.37 -13.42
CA LEU A 56 -11.21 -23.44 -12.51
C LEU A 56 -10.12 -23.67 -11.46
N GLN A 57 -10.47 -23.51 -10.18
CA GLN A 57 -9.56 -23.81 -9.09
C GLN A 57 -9.18 -25.30 -9.08
N GLY A 58 -7.91 -25.60 -8.84
CA GLY A 58 -7.38 -26.97 -8.90
C GLY A 58 -7.03 -27.46 -10.32
N VAL A 59 -7.56 -26.79 -11.36
CA VAL A 59 -7.26 -27.08 -12.78
C VAL A 59 -6.33 -26.01 -13.36
N ASP A 60 -6.76 -24.76 -13.33
CA ASP A 60 -6.02 -23.65 -13.95
C ASP A 60 -5.12 -22.93 -12.93
N PHE A 61 -5.51 -22.94 -11.65
CA PHE A 61 -4.74 -22.34 -10.56
C PHE A 61 -4.94 -23.09 -9.24
N PHE A 62 -3.95 -22.99 -8.34
CA PHE A 62 -4.04 -23.50 -6.97
C PHE A 62 -4.10 -22.35 -5.94
N GLN A 63 -3.38 -21.28 -6.20
CA GLN A 63 -3.33 -20.10 -5.35
C GLN A 63 -3.49 -18.84 -6.21
N THR A 64 -4.32 -17.90 -5.73
CA THR A 64 -4.56 -16.61 -6.38
C THR A 64 -3.99 -15.44 -5.61
N PHE A 65 -3.43 -15.70 -4.43
CA PHE A 65 -2.88 -14.66 -3.57
C PHE A 65 -1.43 -14.38 -3.95
N SER A 66 -1.15 -13.11 -4.25
CA SER A 66 0.20 -12.55 -4.32
C SER A 66 0.31 -11.49 -3.23
N PRO A 67 1.32 -11.55 -2.35
CA PRO A 67 1.49 -10.54 -1.32
C PRO A 67 1.71 -9.16 -1.97
N THR A 68 0.99 -8.18 -1.46
CA THR A 68 1.21 -6.78 -1.77
C THR A 68 1.62 -6.07 -0.48
N PRO A 69 2.63 -5.20 -0.52
CA PRO A 69 3.12 -4.53 0.68
C PRO A 69 2.04 -3.64 1.27
N LYS A 70 1.99 -3.58 2.58
CA LYS A 70 1.19 -2.58 3.26
C LYS A 70 1.77 -1.18 3.00
N MET A 71 0.91 -0.19 2.82
CA MET A 71 1.36 1.21 2.72
C MET A 71 2.14 1.66 3.97
N THR A 72 1.83 1.08 5.11
CA THR A 72 2.56 1.29 6.36
C THR A 72 4.01 0.83 6.25
N THR A 73 4.28 -0.32 5.61
CA THR A 73 5.64 -0.81 5.37
C THR A 73 6.47 0.20 4.58
N LEU A 74 5.89 0.75 3.50
CA LEU A 74 6.53 1.82 2.73
C LEU A 74 6.81 3.06 3.60
N ARG A 75 5.85 3.51 4.41
CA ARG A 75 6.04 4.69 5.27
C ARG A 75 7.11 4.46 6.33
N VAL A 76 7.16 3.29 6.96
CA VAL A 76 8.22 2.95 7.93
C VAL A 76 9.58 2.94 7.24
N LEU A 77 9.70 2.33 6.06
CA LEU A 77 10.93 2.33 5.28
C LEU A 77 11.37 3.77 4.93
N LEU A 78 10.43 4.61 4.48
CA LEU A 78 10.68 6.02 4.16
C LEU A 78 10.95 6.89 5.40
N HIS A 79 10.57 6.45 6.60
CA HIS A 79 10.94 7.11 7.85
C HIS A 79 12.37 6.78 8.27
N VAL A 80 12.75 5.52 8.19
CA VAL A 80 14.09 5.05 8.58
C VAL A 80 15.16 5.49 7.58
N ALA A 81 14.87 5.44 6.29
CA ALA A 81 15.86 5.68 5.23
C ALA A 81 16.58 7.03 5.34
N PRO A 82 15.92 8.19 5.54
CA PRO A 82 16.62 9.47 5.65
C PRO A 82 17.44 9.59 6.95
N GLN A 83 17.04 8.94 8.04
CA GLN A 83 17.78 8.95 9.30
C GLN A 83 19.08 8.14 9.22
N ARG A 84 19.12 7.14 8.33
CA ARG A 84 20.28 6.28 8.07
C ARG A 84 21.04 6.66 6.82
N ASP A 85 20.65 7.76 6.19
CA ASP A 85 21.16 8.24 4.88
C ASP A 85 21.18 7.15 3.80
N TYR A 86 20.15 6.30 3.76
CA TYR A 86 19.99 5.29 2.74
C TYR A 86 19.66 5.94 1.40
N GLU A 87 20.27 5.45 0.33
CA GLU A 87 19.84 5.77 -1.03
C GLU A 87 18.48 5.09 -1.28
N LEU A 88 17.56 5.87 -1.82
CA LEU A 88 16.22 5.42 -2.19
C LEU A 88 16.09 5.48 -3.70
N HIS A 89 15.88 4.33 -4.31
CA HIS A 89 15.73 4.21 -5.75
C HIS A 89 14.48 3.40 -6.11
N SER A 90 14.04 3.51 -7.35
CA SER A 90 12.96 2.68 -7.88
C SER A 90 13.32 2.06 -9.21
N LEU A 91 12.66 0.93 -9.51
CA LEU A 91 12.77 0.19 -10.75
C LEU A 91 11.39 -0.35 -11.11
N ASP A 92 11.00 -0.20 -12.37
CA ASP A 92 9.72 -0.65 -12.91
C ASP A 92 9.93 -1.85 -13.86
N PHE A 93 9.24 -2.93 -13.61
CA PHE A 93 9.25 -4.09 -14.49
C PHE A 93 8.24 -3.93 -15.61
N SER A 94 8.74 -3.83 -16.82
CA SER A 94 7.87 -3.83 -17.99
C SER A 94 7.19 -5.19 -18.13
N THR A 95 5.87 -5.22 -17.96
CA THR A 95 5.08 -6.46 -18.09
C THR A 95 5.54 -7.59 -17.13
N ALA A 96 5.78 -7.28 -15.84
CA ALA A 96 6.27 -8.23 -14.84
C ALA A 96 5.53 -9.58 -14.86
N PHE A 97 4.21 -9.53 -14.95
CA PHE A 97 3.38 -10.75 -15.06
C PHE A 97 3.66 -11.64 -16.28
N LEU A 98 4.29 -11.11 -17.34
CA LEU A 98 4.61 -11.87 -18.53
C LEU A 98 6.02 -12.46 -18.50
N GLN A 99 6.83 -12.08 -17.51
CA GLN A 99 8.22 -12.55 -17.37
C GLN A 99 8.35 -13.76 -16.43
N GLY A 100 7.28 -14.12 -15.72
CA GLY A 100 7.22 -15.29 -14.86
C GLY A 100 6.96 -16.60 -15.61
N SER A 101 7.60 -17.71 -15.20
CA SER A 101 7.31 -19.04 -15.71
C SER A 101 6.09 -19.64 -15.06
N LEU A 102 5.18 -20.21 -15.84
CA LEU A 102 4.06 -20.98 -15.32
C LEU A 102 4.50 -22.43 -15.04
N HIS A 103 4.23 -22.91 -13.84
CA HIS A 103 4.46 -24.31 -13.49
C HIS A 103 3.45 -25.26 -14.13
N LYS A 104 2.35 -24.73 -14.67
CA LYS A 104 1.28 -25.50 -15.33
C LYS A 104 0.88 -24.83 -16.63
N LYS A 105 0.66 -25.63 -17.67
CA LYS A 105 0.19 -25.16 -18.96
C LYS A 105 -1.28 -24.75 -18.82
N ILE A 106 -1.56 -23.46 -18.98
CA ILE A 106 -2.91 -22.92 -19.00
C ILE A 106 -3.29 -22.65 -20.45
N TRP A 107 -4.42 -23.19 -20.87
CA TRP A 107 -4.98 -22.95 -22.19
C TRP A 107 -5.68 -21.61 -22.24
N LEU A 108 -5.06 -20.73 -22.80
CA LEU A 108 -4.93 -19.36 -22.80
C LEU A 108 -4.95 -18.84 -21.43
N ARG A 109 -4.25 -18.02 -21.26
CA ARG A 109 -4.34 -16.63 -20.96
C ARG A 109 -3.85 -16.37 -19.60
N ARG A 110 -2.63 -16.48 -19.62
CA ARG A 110 -1.64 -16.08 -18.64
C ARG A 110 -2.02 -14.85 -17.84
N PRO A 111 -1.37 -14.53 -16.74
CA PRO A 111 -0.08 -14.86 -16.12
C PRO A 111 -0.27 -15.32 -14.69
N PRO A 112 0.58 -15.31 -13.78
CA PRO A 112 1.60 -14.46 -13.21
C PRO A 112 2.64 -15.22 -12.36
N GLY A 113 3.39 -14.51 -11.59
CA GLY A 113 4.16 -15.01 -10.46
C GLY A 113 5.65 -14.69 -10.59
N PHE A 114 6.02 -13.57 -10.03
CA PHE A 114 7.36 -13.06 -10.01
C PHE A 114 7.91 -13.05 -8.59
N THR A 115 9.18 -13.33 -8.45
CA THR A 115 10.17 -12.70 -7.59
C THR A 115 10.82 -13.48 -6.48
N GLY A 116 10.17 -14.29 -5.68
CA GLY A 116 10.81 -14.87 -4.49
C GLY A 116 12.11 -15.62 -4.77
N THR A 117 12.15 -16.41 -5.83
CA THR A 117 13.33 -17.21 -6.19
C THR A 117 14.49 -16.39 -6.73
N MET A 118 14.21 -15.28 -7.46
CA MET A 118 15.27 -14.46 -8.04
C MET A 118 15.96 -13.59 -6.97
N LEU A 119 15.21 -12.93 -6.11
CA LEU A 119 15.79 -12.13 -5.02
C LEU A 119 16.54 -13.02 -4.03
N ALA A 120 16.07 -14.25 -3.78
CA ALA A 120 16.81 -15.22 -2.99
C ALA A 120 18.17 -15.56 -3.61
N ALA A 121 18.25 -15.73 -4.93
CA ALA A 121 19.51 -15.95 -5.65
C ALA A 121 20.48 -14.75 -5.59
N LEU A 122 19.97 -13.55 -5.31
CA LEU A 122 20.76 -12.35 -5.08
C LEU A 122 21.08 -12.10 -3.60
N GLY A 123 20.76 -13.04 -2.71
CA GLY A 123 21.05 -12.96 -1.27
C GLY A 123 20.04 -12.18 -0.45
N PHE A 124 18.77 -12.18 -0.86
CA PHE A 124 17.68 -11.55 -0.12
C PHE A 124 16.66 -12.57 0.38
N ALA A 125 16.14 -12.35 1.57
CA ALA A 125 15.05 -13.12 2.15
C ALA A 125 13.86 -12.21 2.49
N PRO A 126 12.61 -12.72 2.39
CA PRO A 126 11.44 -11.95 2.77
C PRO A 126 11.42 -11.70 4.29
N SER A 127 10.93 -10.51 4.68
CA SER A 127 10.65 -10.16 6.07
C SER A 127 9.55 -11.06 6.65
N THR A 128 9.63 -11.33 7.94
CA THR A 128 8.60 -12.08 8.66
C THR A 128 7.35 -11.24 8.90
N ALA A 129 7.51 -9.92 8.99
CA ALA A 129 6.42 -8.98 9.21
C ALA A 129 5.65 -8.66 7.92
N ASP A 130 6.34 -8.51 6.79
CA ASP A 130 5.74 -8.25 5.48
C ASP A 130 6.50 -9.03 4.40
N PRO A 131 5.90 -10.08 3.81
CA PRO A 131 6.56 -10.91 2.79
C PRO A 131 6.92 -10.17 1.50
N SER A 132 6.42 -8.95 1.30
CA SER A 132 6.77 -8.10 0.16
C SER A 132 8.02 -7.25 0.41
N LEU A 133 8.49 -7.19 1.65
CA LEU A 133 9.75 -6.57 2.04
C LEU A 133 10.85 -7.62 2.08
N PHE A 134 11.87 -7.46 1.26
CA PHE A 134 13.04 -8.35 1.20
C PHE A 134 14.23 -7.68 1.87
N LEU A 135 14.96 -8.46 2.65
CA LEU A 135 16.12 -8.04 3.44
C LEU A 135 17.35 -8.77 2.93
N ARG A 136 18.49 -8.10 2.85
CA ARG A 136 19.78 -8.76 2.59
C ARG A 136 20.10 -9.73 3.73
N THR A 137 20.47 -10.96 3.38
CA THR A 137 20.78 -12.00 4.36
C THR A 137 22.20 -11.92 4.92
N ASP A 138 23.14 -11.35 4.16
CA ASP A 138 24.51 -11.15 4.61
C ASP A 138 24.60 -9.92 5.53
N THR A 139 24.75 -10.18 6.83
CA THR A 139 24.84 -9.16 7.88
C THR A 139 26.21 -8.48 7.98
N LEU A 140 27.22 -8.96 7.25
CA LEU A 140 28.54 -8.32 7.18
C LEU A 140 28.54 -7.14 6.20
N LEU A 141 27.58 -7.09 5.31
CA LEU A 141 27.38 -5.99 4.38
C LEU A 141 26.37 -4.96 4.92
N PRO A 142 26.39 -3.70 4.46
CA PRO A 142 25.44 -2.70 4.88
C PRO A 142 23.98 -3.16 4.63
N PRO A 143 23.02 -2.76 5.47
CA PRO A 143 21.61 -3.10 5.28
C PRO A 143 21.11 -2.73 3.88
N PHE A 144 20.32 -3.63 3.31
CA PHE A 144 19.72 -3.42 2.01
C PHE A 144 18.30 -3.98 2.00
N TYR A 145 17.34 -3.14 1.69
CA TYR A 145 15.91 -3.44 1.68
C TYR A 145 15.35 -3.31 0.27
N ILE A 146 14.50 -4.24 -0.13
CA ILE A 146 13.77 -4.21 -1.40
C ILE A 146 12.30 -4.41 -1.09
N LEU A 147 11.48 -3.39 -1.31
CA LEU A 147 10.03 -3.48 -1.20
C LEU A 147 9.45 -3.73 -2.59
N VAL A 148 8.70 -4.82 -2.73
CA VAL A 148 8.16 -5.31 -4.00
C VAL A 148 6.67 -5.02 -4.05
N TYR A 149 6.22 -4.18 -4.96
CA TYR A 149 4.82 -3.91 -5.21
C TYR A 149 4.48 -4.25 -6.66
N VAL A 150 4.12 -5.50 -6.91
CA VAL A 150 3.78 -6.06 -8.24
C VAL A 150 4.90 -5.80 -9.27
N ASP A 151 4.82 -4.70 -10.01
CA ASP A 151 5.76 -4.30 -11.06
C ASP A 151 6.84 -3.33 -10.54
N ASP A 152 6.59 -2.66 -9.41
CA ASP A 152 7.46 -1.64 -8.83
C ASP A 152 8.37 -2.23 -7.75
N LEU A 153 9.66 -1.92 -7.83
CA LEU A 153 10.63 -2.17 -6.76
C LEU A 153 11.10 -0.85 -6.16
N VAL A 154 11.07 -0.77 -4.83
CA VAL A 154 11.68 0.32 -4.07
C VAL A 154 12.89 -0.23 -3.32
N PHE A 155 14.05 0.36 -3.55
CA PHE A 155 15.31 0.02 -2.91
C PHE A 155 15.65 1.04 -1.82
N ALA A 156 16.18 0.56 -0.70
CA ALA A 156 16.73 1.41 0.36
C ALA A 156 18.02 0.79 0.91
N THR A 157 19.14 1.48 0.76
CA THR A 157 20.46 1.01 1.23
C THR A 157 21.48 2.14 1.30
N ALA A 158 22.48 1.99 2.15
CA ALA A 158 23.70 2.81 2.14
C ALA A 158 24.76 2.26 1.15
N ASP A 159 24.59 1.02 0.67
CA ASP A 159 25.52 0.36 -0.26
C ASP A 159 25.22 0.71 -1.71
N THR A 160 25.78 1.80 -2.19
CA THR A 160 25.61 2.27 -3.57
C THR A 160 26.17 1.29 -4.60
N ALA A 161 27.27 0.62 -4.29
CA ALA A 161 27.87 -0.37 -5.18
C ALA A 161 26.98 -1.63 -5.27
N GLY A 162 26.49 -2.12 -4.15
CA GLY A 162 25.52 -3.22 -4.09
C GLY A 162 24.22 -2.85 -4.82
N LEU A 163 23.74 -1.62 -4.68
CA LEU A 163 22.57 -1.13 -5.41
C LEU A 163 22.76 -1.19 -6.93
N ALA A 164 23.92 -0.73 -7.41
CA ALA A 164 24.25 -0.78 -8.84
C ALA A 164 24.34 -2.23 -9.33
N HIS A 165 24.97 -3.10 -8.54
CA HIS A 165 25.09 -4.53 -8.86
C HIS A 165 23.72 -5.22 -8.95
N VAL A 166 22.88 -5.08 -7.93
CA VAL A 166 21.52 -5.69 -7.90
C VAL A 166 20.69 -5.20 -9.07
N LYS A 167 20.68 -3.89 -9.36
CA LYS A 167 19.97 -3.34 -10.53
C LYS A 167 20.48 -3.94 -11.85
N SER A 168 21.79 -4.05 -12.02
CA SER A 168 22.39 -4.65 -13.21
C SER A 168 21.98 -6.11 -13.39
N GLU A 169 22.00 -6.92 -12.32
CA GLU A 169 21.59 -8.32 -12.38
C GLU A 169 20.09 -8.46 -12.69
N LEU A 170 19.24 -7.58 -12.16
CA LEU A 170 17.82 -7.56 -12.49
C LEU A 170 17.61 -7.20 -13.98
N GLN A 171 18.30 -6.19 -14.50
CA GLN A 171 18.21 -5.74 -15.88
C GLN A 171 18.74 -6.76 -16.90
N LYS A 172 19.72 -7.57 -16.51
CA LYS A 172 20.22 -8.67 -17.36
C LYS A 172 19.20 -9.78 -17.56
N ARG A 173 18.38 -10.03 -16.55
CA ARG A 173 17.43 -11.16 -16.52
C ARG A 173 16.01 -10.77 -16.93
N HIS A 174 15.68 -9.49 -16.79
CA HIS A 174 14.32 -8.98 -16.97
C HIS A 174 14.31 -7.63 -17.67
N THR A 175 13.27 -7.43 -18.47
CA THR A 175 13.02 -6.12 -19.07
C THR A 175 12.47 -5.17 -18.01
N CYS A 176 13.31 -4.31 -17.48
CA CYS A 176 12.93 -3.35 -16.45
C CYS A 176 13.59 -1.99 -16.67
N THR A 177 12.90 -0.94 -16.25
CA THR A 177 13.34 0.45 -16.38
C THR A 177 13.89 0.94 -15.04
N ASN A 178 15.15 1.39 -15.03
CA ASN A 178 15.71 2.05 -13.86
C ASN A 178 15.19 3.49 -13.79
N LEU A 179 14.38 3.79 -12.81
CA LEU A 179 13.79 5.12 -12.60
C LEU A 179 14.69 6.06 -11.79
N GLY A 180 15.83 5.56 -11.31
CA GLY A 180 16.79 6.35 -10.53
C GLY A 180 16.33 6.58 -9.09
N GLU A 181 16.59 7.78 -8.58
CA GLU A 181 16.17 8.19 -7.23
C GLU A 181 14.64 8.15 -7.09
N LEU A 182 14.16 7.68 -5.94
CA LEU A 182 12.74 7.53 -5.67
C LEU A 182 12.07 8.90 -5.48
N ARG A 183 11.34 9.35 -6.49
CA ARG A 183 10.60 10.63 -6.49
C ARG A 183 9.09 10.46 -6.49
N SER A 184 8.62 9.28 -6.85
CA SER A 184 7.20 8.93 -6.80
C SER A 184 7.01 7.43 -6.64
N ASN A 185 5.98 7.03 -5.91
CA ASN A 185 5.56 5.63 -5.79
C ASN A 185 4.08 5.58 -5.41
N LEU A 186 3.32 4.70 -6.03
CA LEU A 186 1.88 4.47 -5.76
C LEU A 186 1.02 5.75 -5.73
N GLY A 187 1.32 6.72 -6.59
CA GLY A 187 0.61 8.00 -6.65
C GLY A 187 1.03 9.03 -5.61
N LEU A 188 1.97 8.68 -4.72
CA LEU A 188 2.62 9.63 -3.81
C LEU A 188 3.78 10.32 -4.52
N GLN A 189 3.91 11.62 -4.32
CA GLN A 189 5.13 12.39 -4.63
C GLN A 189 6.04 12.35 -3.40
N ILE A 190 7.32 12.09 -3.64
CA ILE A 190 8.32 11.86 -2.60
C ILE A 190 9.42 12.91 -2.78
N THR A 191 9.57 13.78 -1.79
CA THR A 191 10.59 14.82 -1.76
C THR A 191 11.51 14.58 -0.57
N ARG A 192 12.81 14.43 -0.82
CA ARG A 192 13.82 14.23 0.22
C ARG A 192 14.56 15.52 0.53
N ASP A 193 14.68 15.83 1.83
CA ASP A 193 15.56 16.87 2.36
C ASP A 193 16.67 16.18 3.17
N ARG A 194 17.87 16.06 2.56
CA ARG A 194 19.03 15.41 3.21
C ARG A 194 19.55 16.21 4.40
N ALA A 195 19.48 17.55 4.34
CA ALA A 195 19.97 18.40 5.43
C ALA A 195 19.13 18.25 6.69
N ARG A 196 17.82 18.00 6.55
CA ARG A 196 16.91 17.76 7.66
C ARG A 196 16.69 16.29 7.98
N CYS A 197 17.27 15.40 7.20
CA CYS A 197 17.03 13.94 7.25
C CYS A 197 15.54 13.60 7.16
N THR A 198 14.78 14.30 6.30
CA THR A 198 13.34 14.13 6.17
C THR A 198 12.93 13.74 4.76
N ILE A 199 11.78 13.08 4.68
CA ILE A 199 11.05 12.81 3.44
C ILE A 199 9.64 13.37 3.62
N THR A 200 9.19 14.12 2.61
CA THR A 200 7.82 14.63 2.54
C THR A 200 7.05 13.86 1.47
N LEU A 201 5.92 13.30 1.85
CA LEU A 201 4.98 12.63 0.96
C LEU A 201 3.80 13.54 0.68
N THR A 202 3.51 13.79 -0.60
CA THR A 202 2.36 14.58 -1.04
C THR A 202 1.58 13.89 -2.15
N GLN A 203 0.34 14.31 -2.37
CA GLN A 203 -0.51 13.83 -3.44
C GLN A 203 -1.07 14.99 -4.29
N SER A 204 -0.35 16.09 -4.36
CA SER A 204 -0.81 17.34 -5.00
C SER A 204 -1.34 17.13 -6.42
N HIS A 205 -0.68 16.29 -7.22
CA HIS A 205 -1.14 15.99 -8.57
C HIS A 205 -2.49 15.25 -8.58
N MET A 206 -2.65 14.26 -7.70
CA MET A 206 -3.91 13.51 -7.58
C MET A 206 -5.04 14.43 -7.10
N VAL A 207 -4.76 15.32 -6.14
CA VAL A 207 -5.74 16.32 -5.68
C VAL A 207 -6.19 17.21 -6.81
N GLN A 208 -5.28 17.74 -7.63
CA GLN A 208 -5.63 18.54 -8.79
C GLN A 208 -6.51 17.78 -9.78
N GLN A 209 -6.20 16.52 -10.06
CA GLN A 209 -7.03 15.68 -10.93
C GLN A 209 -8.44 15.47 -10.36
N VAL A 210 -8.56 15.25 -9.05
CA VAL A 210 -9.85 15.12 -8.35
C VAL A 210 -10.65 16.42 -8.47
N LEU A 211 -10.05 17.56 -8.14
CA LEU A 211 -10.70 18.87 -8.24
C LEU A 211 -11.18 19.16 -9.66
N GLN A 212 -10.38 18.85 -10.67
CA GLN A 212 -10.78 19.00 -12.08
C GLN A 212 -11.91 18.05 -12.46
N ARG A 213 -11.82 16.76 -12.06
CA ARG A 213 -12.82 15.74 -12.41
C ARG A 213 -14.20 16.06 -11.86
N PHE A 214 -14.27 16.66 -10.67
CA PHE A 214 -15.52 16.97 -9.97
C PHE A 214 -15.92 18.46 -10.05
N ASP A 215 -15.23 19.26 -10.90
CA ASP A 215 -15.48 20.69 -11.10
C ASP A 215 -15.36 21.55 -9.83
N PHE A 216 -14.45 21.18 -8.94
CA PHE A 216 -14.12 21.92 -7.70
C PHE A 216 -12.87 22.79 -7.83
N THR A 217 -12.36 23.02 -9.01
CA THR A 217 -11.09 23.75 -9.25
C THR A 217 -11.08 25.16 -8.65
N TYR A 218 -12.24 25.81 -8.60
CA TYR A 218 -12.41 27.18 -8.09
C TYR A 218 -13.07 27.23 -6.71
N SER A 219 -13.24 26.08 -6.03
CA SER A 219 -13.85 26.04 -4.71
C SER A 219 -12.91 26.59 -3.65
N SER A 220 -13.47 27.33 -2.69
CA SER A 220 -12.70 27.85 -1.56
C SER A 220 -12.31 26.72 -0.60
N PRO A 221 -11.03 26.62 -0.22
CA PRO A 221 -10.59 25.59 0.73
C PRO A 221 -11.20 25.82 2.12
N GLN A 222 -11.57 24.73 2.79
CA GLN A 222 -12.06 24.75 4.18
C GLN A 222 -11.02 24.13 5.10
N ALA A 223 -10.87 24.70 6.31
CA ALA A 223 -9.89 24.24 7.28
C ALA A 223 -10.25 22.87 7.91
N THR A 224 -11.54 22.54 7.94
CA THR A 224 -12.07 21.29 8.52
C THR A 224 -13.04 20.61 7.56
N PRO A 225 -13.08 19.27 7.51
CA PRO A 225 -13.99 18.53 6.64
C PRO A 225 -15.47 18.79 6.91
N LEU A 226 -15.83 19.05 8.18
CA LEU A 226 -17.18 19.37 8.63
C LEU A 226 -17.14 20.55 9.61
N SER A 227 -18.17 21.39 9.52
CA SER A 227 -18.41 22.41 10.55
C SER A 227 -18.87 21.72 11.83
N THR A 228 -18.32 22.14 12.97
CA THR A 228 -18.72 21.64 14.31
C THR A 228 -20.21 21.89 14.65
N ARG A 229 -20.90 22.66 13.81
CA ARG A 229 -22.33 22.98 13.95
C ARG A 229 -23.26 22.06 13.16
N HIS A 230 -22.72 21.17 12.32
CA HIS A 230 -23.53 20.23 11.55
C HIS A 230 -23.67 18.92 12.32
N SER A 231 -24.87 18.66 12.80
CA SER A 231 -25.28 17.33 13.24
C SER A 231 -25.62 16.52 11.99
N LEU A 232 -24.97 15.39 11.80
CA LEU A 232 -25.38 14.40 10.79
C LEU A 232 -26.62 13.70 11.37
N SER A 233 -27.81 14.22 11.08
CA SER A 233 -29.06 13.51 11.39
C SER A 233 -29.35 12.50 10.27
N ALA A 234 -29.90 11.34 10.65
CA ALA A 234 -30.42 10.40 9.68
C ALA A 234 -31.50 11.08 8.83
N LEU A 235 -31.49 10.82 7.52
CA LEU A 235 -32.59 11.24 6.65
C LEU A 235 -33.90 10.58 7.13
N PRO A 236 -35.04 11.29 7.08
CA PRO A 236 -36.35 10.68 7.33
C PRO A 236 -36.51 9.43 6.44
N SER A 237 -37.04 8.37 7.02
CA SER A 237 -37.15 7.05 6.37
C SER A 237 -38.00 7.01 5.09
N ASP A 238 -38.71 8.09 4.78
CA ASP A 238 -39.59 8.23 3.61
C ASP A 238 -38.93 8.93 2.39
N GLU A 239 -37.77 9.52 2.55
CA GLU A 239 -37.06 10.10 1.42
C GLU A 239 -35.99 9.13 0.91
N SER A 240 -36.33 8.36 -0.12
CA SER A 240 -35.35 7.70 -0.96
C SER A 240 -34.61 8.79 -1.76
N VAL A 241 -33.63 9.42 -1.14
CA VAL A 241 -32.69 10.29 -1.87
C VAL A 241 -31.78 9.36 -2.66
N GLU A 242 -32.14 9.12 -3.92
CA GLU A 242 -31.16 8.61 -4.87
C GLU A 242 -29.92 9.52 -4.79
N PRO A 243 -28.71 8.98 -4.56
CA PRO A 243 -27.53 9.79 -4.51
C PRO A 243 -27.30 10.45 -5.88
N SER A 244 -27.82 11.68 -6.01
CA SER A 244 -27.69 12.48 -7.22
C SER A 244 -26.23 12.94 -7.31
N GLY A 245 -25.45 12.30 -8.16
CA GLY A 245 -24.09 12.69 -8.47
C GLY A 245 -23.00 11.73 -7.99
N PRO A 246 -21.74 12.05 -8.27
CA PRO A 246 -20.58 11.17 -8.03
C PRO A 246 -20.09 11.20 -6.57
N TYR A 247 -20.97 11.42 -5.57
CA TYR A 247 -20.61 11.57 -4.16
C TYR A 247 -19.80 10.37 -3.59
N PRO A 248 -20.17 9.11 -3.84
CA PRO A 248 -19.36 7.97 -3.37
C PRO A 248 -17.95 7.95 -3.97
N GLU A 249 -17.81 8.34 -5.25
CA GLU A 249 -16.51 8.46 -5.91
C GLU A 249 -15.68 9.62 -5.34
N LEU A 250 -16.33 10.76 -5.06
CA LEU A 250 -15.69 11.92 -4.44
C LEU A 250 -15.18 11.58 -3.04
N ILE A 251 -16.01 10.94 -2.19
CA ILE A 251 -15.61 10.49 -0.84
C ILE A 251 -14.40 9.55 -0.91
N GLY A 252 -14.39 8.60 -1.85
CA GLY A 252 -13.24 7.71 -2.06
C GLY A 252 -11.96 8.42 -2.51
N CYS A 253 -12.08 9.64 -3.02
CA CYS A 253 -10.97 10.47 -3.49
C CYS A 253 -10.61 11.61 -2.52
N LEU A 254 -11.26 11.73 -1.35
CA LEU A 254 -10.99 12.80 -0.39
C LEU A 254 -9.54 12.76 0.09
N ILE A 255 -8.82 13.81 -0.25
CA ILE A 255 -7.41 13.99 0.04
C ILE A 255 -7.22 15.46 0.44
N THR A 256 -6.40 15.69 1.44
CA THR A 256 -6.05 17.06 1.87
C THR A 256 -5.05 17.67 0.90
N SER A 257 -5.43 18.78 0.27
CA SER A 257 -4.53 19.56 -0.58
C SER A 257 -3.52 20.35 0.28
N GLY A 258 -2.26 20.37 -0.16
CA GLY A 258 -1.22 21.20 0.46
C GLY A 258 -0.66 20.65 1.78
N LEU A 259 -1.22 19.58 2.34
CA LEU A 259 -0.64 18.90 3.50
C LEU A 259 0.27 17.76 3.03
N GLY A 260 1.52 17.79 3.47
CA GLY A 260 2.49 16.73 3.27
C GLY A 260 2.71 15.92 4.55
N LEU A 261 2.79 14.61 4.43
CA LEU A 261 3.25 13.76 5.53
C LEU A 261 4.78 13.81 5.58
N VAL A 262 5.32 14.36 6.67
CA VAL A 262 6.77 14.44 6.88
C VAL A 262 7.22 13.23 7.72
N LEU A 263 8.19 12.49 7.19
CA LEU A 263 8.78 11.30 7.80
C LEU A 263 10.29 11.52 8.02
N GLY A 264 10.89 10.82 8.99
CA GLY A 264 12.30 10.96 9.33
C GLY A 264 12.55 12.08 10.35
N GLY A 265 13.64 12.83 10.19
CA GLY A 265 14.11 13.84 11.10
C GLY A 265 15.12 13.32 12.13
N TRP A 266 15.63 14.24 12.98
CA TRP A 266 16.65 13.93 13.98
C TRP A 266 16.09 13.29 15.27
N SER A 267 14.77 13.21 15.40
CA SER A 267 14.12 12.60 16.57
C SER A 267 14.40 11.10 16.63
N PRO A 268 14.61 10.54 17.83
CA PRO A 268 14.76 9.10 17.99
C PRO A 268 13.57 8.33 17.41
N VAL A 269 13.81 7.11 16.94
CA VAL A 269 12.75 6.18 16.51
C VAL A 269 12.02 5.68 17.75
N VAL A 270 10.99 6.42 18.17
CA VAL A 270 10.11 6.04 19.28
C VAL A 270 8.74 5.73 18.70
N LEU A 271 8.31 4.50 18.86
CA LEU A 271 6.98 4.05 18.42
C LEU A 271 5.94 4.41 19.47
N THR A 272 5.02 5.28 19.09
CA THR A 272 3.93 5.76 19.94
C THR A 272 2.60 5.52 19.25
N GLY A 273 1.63 4.97 19.97
CA GLY A 273 0.27 4.73 19.50
C GLY A 273 -0.77 5.45 20.32
N HIS A 274 -1.85 5.82 19.67
CA HIS A 274 -3.08 6.32 20.29
C HIS A 274 -4.25 5.52 19.75
N ALA A 275 -5.16 5.11 20.64
CA ALA A 275 -6.41 4.47 20.27
C ALA A 275 -7.56 5.18 20.95
N ASP A 276 -8.68 5.26 20.24
CA ASP A 276 -9.89 5.96 20.68
C ASP A 276 -11.13 5.33 20.06
N ALA A 277 -12.28 5.43 20.72
CA ALA A 277 -13.55 4.98 20.21
C ALA A 277 -14.68 5.96 20.53
N SER A 278 -15.52 6.26 19.56
CA SER A 278 -16.76 7.01 19.74
C SER A 278 -17.92 6.03 19.88
N TRP A 279 -18.49 5.95 21.08
CA TRP A 279 -19.60 5.05 21.34
C TRP A 279 -20.92 5.65 20.83
N VAL A 280 -21.62 4.88 19.96
CA VAL A 280 -22.94 5.28 19.40
C VAL A 280 -22.88 6.69 18.77
N ASP A 281 -21.93 6.93 17.89
CA ASP A 281 -21.80 8.21 17.17
C ASP A 281 -22.84 8.39 16.06
N ASP A 282 -23.50 7.32 15.65
CA ASP A 282 -24.64 7.33 14.73
C ASP A 282 -25.90 6.82 15.45
N LEU A 283 -26.77 7.74 15.85
CA LEU A 283 -28.00 7.42 16.57
C LEU A 283 -28.99 6.57 15.75
N ALA A 284 -28.88 6.57 14.43
CA ALA A 284 -29.81 5.82 13.55
C ALA A 284 -29.41 4.36 13.42
N THR A 285 -28.13 4.05 13.32
CA THR A 285 -27.62 2.69 13.09
C THR A 285 -26.88 2.10 14.28
N GLN A 286 -26.56 2.92 15.29
CA GLN A 286 -25.94 2.57 16.58
C GLN A 286 -24.54 1.90 16.55
N PRO A 287 -23.81 1.70 15.43
CA PRO A 287 -22.45 1.20 15.51
C PRO A 287 -21.51 2.29 16.01
N SER A 288 -20.51 1.89 16.78
CA SER A 288 -19.46 2.75 17.30
C SER A 288 -18.32 2.90 16.27
N SER A 289 -17.73 4.07 16.19
CA SER A 289 -16.49 4.29 15.43
C SER A 289 -15.28 3.99 16.30
N GLN A 290 -14.26 3.35 15.72
CA GLN A 290 -13.04 2.93 16.39
C GLN A 290 -11.85 3.34 15.55
N GLY A 291 -10.78 3.77 16.19
CA GLY A 291 -9.60 4.19 15.47
C GLY A 291 -8.31 4.07 16.26
N TYR A 292 -7.22 4.12 15.51
CA TYR A 292 -5.89 4.28 16.08
C TYR A 292 -5.00 5.07 15.14
N THR A 293 -3.95 5.63 15.70
CA THR A 293 -2.83 6.22 14.96
C THR A 293 -1.52 5.82 15.62
N PHE A 294 -0.51 5.55 14.78
CA PHE A 294 0.87 5.30 15.23
C PHE A 294 1.83 6.26 14.57
N SER A 295 2.78 6.74 15.36
CA SER A 295 3.84 7.63 14.92
C SER A 295 5.21 7.05 15.27
N LEU A 296 6.20 7.32 14.40
CA LEU A 296 7.61 7.17 14.70
C LEU A 296 8.21 8.58 14.84
N GLY A 297 8.67 8.93 16.04
CA GLY A 297 9.07 10.29 16.32
C GLY A 297 7.93 11.28 15.99
N SER A 298 8.17 12.19 15.04
CA SER A 298 7.20 13.22 14.64
C SER A 298 6.29 12.80 13.47
N GLY A 299 6.56 11.67 12.82
CA GLY A 299 5.85 11.26 11.59
C GLY A 299 4.82 10.16 11.84
N SER A 300 3.57 10.37 11.42
CA SER A 300 2.54 9.33 11.43
C SER A 300 2.82 8.28 10.35
N ILE A 301 2.88 7.01 10.76
CA ILE A 301 3.21 5.89 9.87
C ILE A 301 2.04 4.96 9.60
N SER A 302 1.14 4.78 10.58
CA SER A 302 -0.05 3.94 10.46
C SER A 302 -1.24 4.59 11.14
N TRP A 303 -2.42 4.43 10.53
CA TRP A 303 -3.70 4.84 11.11
C TRP A 303 -4.83 4.03 10.54
N ARG A 304 -5.89 3.92 11.29
CA ARG A 304 -7.13 3.28 10.88
C ARG A 304 -8.30 3.95 11.55
N SER A 305 -9.40 4.10 10.81
CA SER A 305 -10.71 4.42 11.35
C SER A 305 -11.71 3.44 10.74
N THR A 306 -12.57 2.85 11.55
CA THR A 306 -13.53 1.84 11.10
C THR A 306 -14.76 1.84 12.02
N ARG A 307 -15.92 1.50 11.46
CA ARG A 307 -17.13 1.23 12.23
C ARG A 307 -17.11 -0.18 12.79
N SER A 308 -17.64 -0.34 13.99
CA SER A 308 -17.89 -1.63 14.59
C SER A 308 -18.88 -2.43 13.73
N SER A 309 -18.64 -3.73 13.58
CA SER A 309 -19.58 -4.64 12.91
C SER A 309 -20.77 -5.05 13.79
N SER A 310 -20.73 -4.72 15.07
CA SER A 310 -21.74 -5.03 16.07
C SER A 310 -22.05 -3.82 16.94
N ILE A 311 -23.26 -3.78 17.49
CA ILE A 311 -23.65 -2.76 18.47
C ILE A 311 -22.96 -3.09 19.79
N LEU A 312 -22.16 -2.13 20.30
CA LEU A 312 -21.43 -2.26 21.55
C LEU A 312 -22.27 -1.73 22.71
N ARG A 313 -22.17 -2.41 23.86
CA ARG A 313 -23.08 -2.17 25.01
C ARG A 313 -22.62 -1.01 25.90
N SER A 314 -21.39 -0.57 25.78
CA SER A 314 -20.82 0.52 26.57
C SER A 314 -19.65 1.21 25.87
N SER A 315 -19.33 2.43 26.30
CA SER A 315 -18.13 3.14 25.84
C SER A 315 -16.86 2.35 26.20
N CYS A 316 -16.81 1.72 27.38
CA CYS A 316 -15.68 0.89 27.78
C CYS A 316 -15.46 -0.30 26.81
N GLU A 317 -16.53 -0.97 26.37
CA GLU A 317 -16.44 -2.05 25.39
C GLU A 317 -15.92 -1.53 24.03
N ALA A 318 -16.39 -0.36 23.59
CA ALA A 318 -15.91 0.27 22.37
C ALA A 318 -14.39 0.55 22.43
N GLU A 319 -13.92 1.09 23.54
CA GLU A 319 -12.51 1.35 23.79
C GLU A 319 -11.66 0.07 23.84
N ILE A 320 -12.17 -1.01 24.42
CA ILE A 320 -11.49 -2.31 24.44
C ILE A 320 -11.26 -2.81 23.00
N TYR A 321 -12.25 -2.67 22.12
CA TYR A 321 -12.11 -3.07 20.71
C TYR A 321 -11.09 -2.18 19.98
N ALA A 322 -11.13 -0.86 20.17
CA ALA A 322 -10.15 0.05 19.59
C ALA A 322 -8.72 -0.26 20.08
N GLY A 323 -8.56 -0.47 21.38
CA GLY A 323 -7.28 -0.85 22.00
C GLY A 323 -6.76 -2.20 21.52
N ALA A 324 -7.65 -3.19 21.34
CA ALA A 324 -7.26 -4.50 20.82
C ALA A 324 -6.76 -4.43 19.37
N MET A 325 -7.44 -3.65 18.51
CA MET A 325 -6.95 -3.39 17.14
C MET A 325 -5.60 -2.69 17.14
N ALA A 326 -5.46 -1.67 17.97
CA ALA A 326 -4.21 -0.93 18.10
C ALA A 326 -3.07 -1.82 18.61
N ALA A 327 -3.33 -2.69 19.59
CA ALA A 327 -2.33 -3.61 20.11
C ALA A 327 -1.83 -4.62 19.06
N GLN A 328 -2.70 -5.10 18.17
CA GLN A 328 -2.31 -5.95 17.04
C GLN A 328 -1.39 -5.21 16.07
N GLU A 329 -1.74 -3.98 15.70
CA GLU A 329 -0.91 -3.16 14.81
C GLU A 329 0.43 -2.81 15.48
N LEU A 330 0.44 -2.47 16.77
CA LEU A 330 1.64 -2.19 17.55
C LEU A 330 2.62 -3.36 17.53
N ARG A 331 2.09 -4.58 17.74
CA ARG A 331 2.90 -5.80 17.69
C ARG A 331 3.50 -6.03 16.30
N TRP A 332 2.70 -5.85 15.27
CA TRP A 332 3.17 -5.99 13.90
C TRP A 332 4.23 -4.94 13.53
N LEU A 333 4.02 -3.66 13.92
CA LEU A 333 5.01 -2.60 13.76
C LEU A 333 6.33 -2.90 14.49
N THR A 334 6.25 -3.50 15.67
CA THR A 334 7.44 -3.92 16.42
C THR A 334 8.24 -4.97 15.66
N TYR A 335 7.59 -5.96 15.06
CA TYR A 335 8.28 -6.95 14.22
C TYR A 335 8.88 -6.30 12.98
N LEU A 336 8.14 -5.44 12.29
CA LEU A 336 8.64 -4.73 11.10
C LEU A 336 9.87 -3.88 11.41
N LEU A 337 9.85 -3.12 12.52
CA LEU A 337 11.00 -2.32 12.95
C LEU A 337 12.20 -3.20 13.30
N THR A 338 11.97 -4.36 13.92
CA THR A 338 13.04 -5.33 14.22
C THR A 338 13.67 -5.88 12.94
N ASP A 339 12.86 -6.24 11.94
CA ASP A 339 13.33 -6.71 10.64
C ASP A 339 14.12 -5.60 9.88
N LEU A 340 13.76 -4.33 10.08
CA LEU A 340 14.50 -3.18 9.53
C LEU A 340 15.77 -2.82 10.33
N GLY A 341 16.11 -3.58 11.37
CA GLY A 341 17.27 -3.30 12.21
C GLY A 341 17.10 -2.12 13.19
N GLU A 342 15.85 -1.68 13.38
CA GLU A 342 15.45 -0.58 14.27
C GLU A 342 14.51 -1.06 15.40
N PRO A 343 14.89 -2.07 16.20
CA PRO A 343 14.03 -2.53 17.27
C PRO A 343 13.73 -1.39 18.25
N PRO A 344 12.50 -1.31 18.78
CA PRO A 344 12.16 -0.32 19.78
C PRO A 344 13.11 -0.37 20.96
N ARG A 345 13.73 0.75 21.34
CA ARG A 345 14.69 0.85 22.45
C ARG A 345 14.02 0.73 23.82
N SER A 346 12.73 0.94 23.89
CA SER A 346 11.89 0.80 25.08
C SER A 346 10.59 0.11 24.68
N SER A 347 9.84 -0.38 25.66
CA SER A 347 8.49 -0.92 25.39
C SER A 347 7.65 0.15 24.69
N PRO A 348 7.09 -0.16 23.51
CA PRO A 348 6.22 0.79 22.81
C PRO A 348 5.01 1.16 23.67
N VAL A 349 4.57 2.42 23.57
CA VAL A 349 3.49 2.95 24.39
C VAL A 349 2.24 3.11 23.53
N LEU A 350 1.13 2.59 24.04
CA LEU A 350 -0.21 2.81 23.50
C LEU A 350 -1.01 3.64 24.49
N TYR A 351 -1.41 4.83 24.08
CA TYR A 351 -2.23 5.74 24.86
C TYR A 351 -3.71 5.46 24.60
N ILE A 352 -4.48 5.36 25.69
CA ILE A 352 -5.94 5.17 25.70
C ILE A 352 -6.47 6.05 26.83
N ASP A 353 -7.54 6.79 26.61
CA ASP A 353 -8.06 7.75 27.60
C ASP A 353 -9.10 7.14 28.54
N ASN A 354 -9.65 5.93 28.23
CA ASN A 354 -10.69 5.29 29.01
C ASN A 354 -10.13 4.65 30.30
N LYS A 355 -10.46 5.25 31.46
CA LYS A 355 -9.99 4.79 32.78
C LYS A 355 -10.49 3.40 33.14
N ALA A 356 -11.73 3.03 32.74
CA ALA A 356 -12.30 1.72 33.04
C ALA A 356 -11.55 0.61 32.29
N MET A 357 -11.27 0.83 31.02
CA MET A 357 -10.44 -0.09 30.25
C MET A 357 -9.04 -0.25 30.85
N LEU A 358 -8.39 0.87 31.23
CA LEU A 358 -7.05 0.84 31.86
C LEU A 358 -7.06 0.06 33.19
N ALA A 359 -8.13 0.17 33.98
CA ALA A 359 -8.28 -0.62 35.22
C ALA A 359 -8.36 -2.11 34.90
N LEU A 360 -9.22 -2.52 33.95
CA LEU A 360 -9.34 -3.92 33.53
C LEU A 360 -8.01 -4.50 33.02
N CYS A 361 -7.27 -3.73 32.23
CA CYS A 361 -5.94 -4.16 31.75
C CYS A 361 -4.92 -4.35 32.89
N ARG A 362 -5.05 -3.62 34.00
CA ARG A 362 -4.17 -3.73 35.17
C ARG A 362 -4.49 -4.91 36.08
N GLU A 363 -5.78 -5.19 36.26
CA GLU A 363 -6.26 -6.29 37.11
C GLU A 363 -5.94 -7.67 36.52
N HIS A 364 -5.83 -7.79 35.20
CA HIS A 364 -5.51 -9.05 34.51
C HIS A 364 -4.01 -9.25 34.26
N ARG A 365 -3.14 -8.66 35.05
CA ARG A 365 -1.75 -9.06 35.17
C ARG A 365 -1.67 -10.35 36.00
N LEU A 366 -1.93 -11.47 35.33
CA LEU A 366 -1.51 -12.80 35.78
C LEU A 366 -0.18 -13.15 35.12
#